data_bb93e5d3505c4cbfd25b3101607a2357
#
_entry.id   bb93e5d3505c4cbfd25b3101607a2357
#
_cell.length_a   1.000
_cell.length_b   1.000
_cell.length_c   1.000
_cell.angle_alpha   90.00
_cell.angle_beta   90.00
_cell.angle_gamma   90.00
#
_symmetry.space_group_name_H-M   'P 1'
#
loop_
_entity.id
_entity.type
_entity.pdbx_description
1 polymer ?
#
loop_
_entity_poly.entity_id
_entity_poly.type
_entity_poly.pdbx_seq_one_letter_code
_entity_poly.pdbx_strand_id
1 'polypeptide(L)'
;RAHYQTSLGLVVQFGGKDTDGDGVYDKNDECPNEAGLVEFNGCPDADNDGIKDSDDACPYTAGLAAMNGCPDSDGDGIADKDDMCPNEKGTKANKGCPDSDGDGVVDKDDKCPSTSGPAANNGCPWPDRDGDSVPDNVDECPDVAGTVANNGCPEVTIEIMNQLNEYSKTILFDYDKATIRQESYGALQSITDIMKEYPSANFVIEGHTDDRGRDAYNLK
;
A
#
# COMPACT_ATOMS: atom_id res chain seq x y z
N ARG A 1 -45.51 87.43 23.77
CA ARG A 1 -45.09 87.23 22.34
C ARG A 1 -43.96 86.19 22.35
N ALA A 2 -44.21 85.07 21.81
CA ALA A 2 -43.18 84.06 21.62
C ALA A 2 -42.40 84.40 20.31
N HIS A 3 -41.09 84.56 20.48
CA HIS A 3 -40.19 84.73 19.32
C HIS A 3 -39.70 83.33 18.86
N TYR A 4 -40.07 82.93 17.70
CA TYR A 4 -39.48 81.78 17.06
C TYR A 4 -38.22 82.22 16.31
N GLN A 5 -37.10 81.67 16.66
CA GLN A 5 -35.85 81.90 15.98
C GLN A 5 -35.53 80.63 15.17
N THR A 6 -35.63 80.74 13.89
CA THR A 6 -35.19 79.69 12.93
C THR A 6 -33.75 79.99 12.54
N SER A 7 -32.86 79.10 12.88
CA SER A 7 -31.46 79.11 12.38
C SER A 7 -31.31 78.10 11.23
N LEU A 8 -30.83 78.56 10.10
CA LEU A 8 -30.40 77.72 8.99
C LEU A 8 -28.93 77.44 9.19
N GLY A 9 -28.56 76.20 9.50
CA GLY A 9 -27.20 75.78 9.56
C GLY A 9 -26.78 75.09 8.25
N LEU A 10 -25.71 75.60 7.65
CA LEU A 10 -25.06 74.88 6.52
C LEU A 10 -24.11 73.86 7.15
N VAL A 11 -24.38 72.59 7.03
CA VAL A 11 -23.47 71.51 7.39
C VAL A 11 -22.62 71.22 6.13
N VAL A 12 -21.32 71.59 6.13
CA VAL A 12 -20.40 71.23 5.10
C VAL A 12 -19.64 69.98 5.60
N GLN A 13 -19.91 68.86 5.02
CA GLN A 13 -19.23 67.63 5.33
C GLN A 13 -17.98 67.54 4.49
N PHE A 14 -16.82 67.66 5.14
CA PHE A 14 -15.50 67.43 4.49
C PHE A 14 -15.13 65.98 4.70
N GLY A 15 -15.18 65.23 3.63
CA GLY A 15 -14.81 63.81 3.61
C GLY A 15 -15.24 63.16 2.30
N GLY A 16 -14.63 62.08 1.90
CA GLY A 16 -15.09 61.27 0.78
C GLY A 16 -16.36 60.48 1.13
N LYS A 17 -16.95 59.83 0.20
CA LYS A 17 -17.99 58.83 0.41
C LYS A 17 -17.32 57.60 1.05
N ASP A 18 -17.97 57.01 2.01
CA ASP A 18 -17.57 55.76 2.69
C ASP A 18 -18.88 54.91 2.69
N THR A 19 -18.91 53.91 1.82
CA THR A 19 -20.15 53.19 1.45
C THR A 19 -20.49 52.11 2.48
N ASP A 20 -19.51 51.41 3.04
CA ASP A 20 -19.70 50.31 3.98
C ASP A 20 -19.45 50.73 5.44
N GLY A 21 -18.84 51.92 5.63
CA GLY A 21 -18.69 52.53 6.97
C GLY A 21 -17.51 52.03 7.80
N ASP A 22 -16.49 51.51 7.17
CA ASP A 22 -15.29 50.95 7.81
C ASP A 22 -14.23 52.02 8.16
N GLY A 23 -14.43 53.24 7.69
CA GLY A 23 -13.51 54.39 7.93
C GLY A 23 -12.51 54.62 6.81
N VAL A 24 -12.50 53.80 5.78
CA VAL A 24 -11.74 54.01 4.55
C VAL A 24 -12.67 54.58 3.47
N TYR A 25 -12.31 55.73 2.91
CA TYR A 25 -13.18 56.35 1.89
C TYR A 25 -13.10 55.55 0.57
N ASP A 26 -14.29 55.41 -0.14
CA ASP A 26 -14.43 54.66 -1.38
C ASP A 26 -13.29 54.86 -2.41
N LYS A 27 -12.68 56.03 -2.47
CA LYS A 27 -11.57 56.34 -3.40
C LYS A 27 -10.26 55.67 -3.05
N ASN A 28 -10.08 55.31 -1.77
CA ASN A 28 -8.87 54.65 -1.24
C ASN A 28 -9.16 53.23 -0.78
N ASP A 29 -10.41 52.81 -0.94
CA ASP A 29 -10.93 51.53 -0.50
C ASP A 29 -10.88 50.53 -1.68
N GLU A 30 -10.20 49.42 -1.48
CA GLU A 30 -10.14 48.33 -2.45
C GLU A 30 -11.41 47.48 -2.43
N CYS A 31 -12.17 47.52 -1.30
CA CYS A 31 -13.40 46.76 -1.09
C CYS A 31 -14.61 47.64 -0.69
N PRO A 32 -15.03 48.68 -1.45
CA PRO A 32 -15.91 49.74 -1.05
C PRO A 32 -17.36 49.36 -0.64
N ASN A 33 -17.69 48.08 -0.64
CA ASN A 33 -19.02 47.58 -0.28
C ASN A 33 -18.95 46.51 0.85
N GLU A 34 -17.76 46.20 1.34
CA GLU A 34 -17.49 45.15 2.33
C GLU A 34 -16.54 45.73 3.37
N ALA A 35 -17.06 46.07 4.53
CA ALA A 35 -16.30 46.69 5.60
C ALA A 35 -15.09 45.84 6.03
N GLY A 36 -13.91 46.46 6.03
CA GLY A 36 -12.67 45.80 6.33
C GLY A 36 -11.71 46.56 7.21
N LEU A 37 -10.43 46.28 7.06
CA LEU A 37 -9.37 46.86 7.90
C LEU A 37 -8.61 47.97 7.15
N VAL A 38 -8.28 49.02 7.87
CA VAL A 38 -7.48 50.13 7.28
C VAL A 38 -6.13 49.66 6.76
N GLU A 39 -5.53 48.65 7.39
CA GLU A 39 -4.25 48.06 7.02
C GLU A 39 -4.34 47.27 5.67
N PHE A 40 -5.53 46.81 5.31
CA PHE A 40 -5.83 46.17 4.02
C PHE A 40 -6.59 47.07 3.07
N ASN A 41 -6.45 48.42 3.23
CA ASN A 41 -7.13 49.39 2.36
C ASN A 41 -8.64 49.16 2.30
N GLY A 42 -9.30 48.84 3.41
CA GLY A 42 -10.73 48.63 3.49
C GLY A 42 -11.20 47.22 3.14
N CYS A 43 -10.29 46.29 2.88
CA CYS A 43 -10.69 44.90 2.64
C CYS A 43 -10.75 44.09 3.93
N PRO A 44 -11.68 43.08 3.98
CA PRO A 44 -11.84 42.22 5.15
C PRO A 44 -10.70 41.21 5.30
N ASP A 45 -10.49 40.78 6.55
CA ASP A 45 -9.69 39.65 7.01
C ASP A 45 -10.56 38.92 8.05
N ALA A 46 -11.30 37.92 7.61
CA ALA A 46 -12.39 37.34 8.36
C ALA A 46 -11.94 36.44 9.52
N ASP A 47 -10.74 35.85 9.44
CA ASP A 47 -10.18 34.96 10.47
C ASP A 47 -9.04 35.59 11.24
N ASN A 48 -8.59 36.78 10.81
CA ASN A 48 -7.56 37.61 11.46
C ASN A 48 -6.18 36.98 11.48
N ASP A 49 -5.80 36.31 10.39
CA ASP A 49 -4.46 35.71 10.22
C ASP A 49 -3.43 36.70 9.64
N GLY A 50 -3.91 37.88 9.20
CA GLY A 50 -3.07 38.92 8.60
C GLY A 50 -3.00 38.87 7.07
N ILE A 51 -3.89 38.12 6.45
CA ILE A 51 -4.06 38.04 4.99
C ILE A 51 -5.49 38.44 4.67
N LYS A 52 -5.68 39.39 3.73
CA LYS A 52 -7.04 39.78 3.36
C LYS A 52 -7.76 38.66 2.63
N ASP A 53 -9.08 38.54 2.85
CA ASP A 53 -9.92 37.45 2.30
C ASP A 53 -9.72 37.20 0.81
N SER A 54 -9.47 38.26 0.02
CA SER A 54 -9.27 38.14 -1.43
C SER A 54 -7.96 37.42 -1.84
N ASP A 55 -6.96 37.46 -0.96
CA ASP A 55 -5.63 36.88 -1.17
C ASP A 55 -5.44 35.60 -0.36
N ASP A 56 -6.44 35.28 0.49
CA ASP A 56 -6.47 34.12 1.35
C ASP A 56 -7.14 32.92 0.67
N ALA A 57 -6.45 31.79 0.67
CA ALA A 57 -6.99 30.52 0.18
C ALA A 57 -7.91 29.81 1.19
N CYS A 58 -7.91 30.28 2.45
CA CYS A 58 -8.73 29.75 3.56
C CYS A 58 -9.38 30.90 4.39
N PRO A 59 -10.16 31.83 3.84
CA PRO A 59 -10.56 33.11 4.43
C PRO A 59 -11.32 33.05 5.74
N TYR A 60 -11.67 31.89 6.24
CA TYR A 60 -12.41 31.67 7.48
C TYR A 60 -11.68 30.77 8.47
N THR A 61 -10.42 30.42 8.20
CA THR A 61 -9.63 29.52 9.03
C THR A 61 -8.19 29.99 9.07
N ALA A 62 -7.84 30.72 10.11
CA ALA A 62 -6.53 31.34 10.28
C ALA A 62 -5.37 30.36 10.05
N GLY A 63 -4.42 30.78 9.23
CA GLY A 63 -3.34 29.89 8.83
C GLY A 63 -2.00 30.61 8.68
N LEU A 64 -1.19 30.13 7.76
CA LEU A 64 0.16 30.61 7.56
C LEU A 64 0.30 31.36 6.24
N ALA A 65 1.00 32.47 6.24
CA ALA A 65 1.31 33.22 5.02
C ALA A 65 2.07 32.38 3.98
N ALA A 66 2.89 31.41 4.44
CA ALA A 66 3.59 30.46 3.56
C ALA A 66 2.65 29.49 2.85
N MET A 67 1.43 29.32 3.37
CA MET A 67 0.36 28.45 2.84
C MET A 67 -0.81 29.26 2.28
N ASN A 68 -0.56 30.55 1.95
CA ASN A 68 -1.57 31.50 1.45
C ASN A 68 -2.80 31.55 2.38
N GLY A 69 -2.58 31.68 3.70
CA GLY A 69 -3.63 31.78 4.71
C GLY A 69 -4.24 30.46 5.16
N CYS A 70 -3.78 29.31 4.68
CA CYS A 70 -4.28 28.04 5.14
C CYS A 70 -3.47 27.49 6.33
N PRO A 71 -4.11 26.75 7.27
CA PRO A 71 -3.40 26.04 8.31
C PRO A 71 -2.59 24.87 7.77
N ASP A 72 -1.53 24.54 8.52
CA ASP A 72 -0.68 23.35 8.33
C ASP A 72 -0.47 22.79 9.75
N SER A 73 -1.33 21.85 10.14
CA SER A 73 -1.48 21.44 11.54
C SER A 73 -0.30 20.60 12.04
N ASP A 74 0.34 19.81 11.21
CA ASP A 74 1.49 19.00 11.59
C ASP A 74 2.83 19.63 11.20
N GLY A 75 2.82 20.63 10.31
CA GLY A 75 3.99 21.39 9.92
C GLY A 75 4.90 20.63 8.94
N ASP A 76 4.32 19.90 8.02
CA ASP A 76 5.06 19.17 6.96
C ASP A 76 5.24 19.99 5.68
N GLY A 77 4.56 21.14 5.59
CA GLY A 77 4.62 22.05 4.46
C GLY A 77 3.52 21.83 3.43
N ILE A 78 2.46 21.12 3.81
CA ILE A 78 1.25 20.94 3.02
C ILE A 78 0.08 21.50 3.84
N ALA A 79 -0.74 22.34 3.23
CA ALA A 79 -1.91 22.89 3.93
C ALA A 79 -2.93 21.78 4.24
N ASP A 80 -3.58 21.84 5.39
CA ASP A 80 -4.56 20.83 5.87
C ASP A 80 -5.63 20.47 4.84
N LYS A 81 -6.05 21.45 4.01
CA LYS A 81 -7.03 21.21 2.95
C LYS A 81 -6.52 20.35 1.78
N ASP A 82 -5.21 20.30 1.59
CA ASP A 82 -4.52 19.57 0.52
C ASP A 82 -3.82 18.31 1.05
N ASP A 83 -3.84 18.14 2.39
CA ASP A 83 -3.19 17.06 3.12
C ASP A 83 -4.18 15.91 3.40
N MET A 84 -3.78 14.71 3.06
CA MET A 84 -4.55 13.50 3.35
C MET A 84 -4.37 13.00 4.79
N CYS A 85 -3.33 13.49 5.49
CA CYS A 85 -2.99 13.15 6.87
C CYS A 85 -2.65 14.40 7.70
N PRO A 86 -3.58 15.37 7.89
CA PRO A 86 -3.31 16.71 8.43
C PRO A 86 -2.75 16.78 9.85
N ASN A 87 -2.58 15.67 10.54
CA ASN A 87 -2.06 15.59 11.89
C ASN A 87 -0.81 14.71 12.01
N GLU A 88 -0.30 14.18 10.88
CA GLU A 88 0.83 13.26 10.84
C GLU A 88 1.75 13.63 9.70
N LYS A 89 2.92 14.18 10.02
CA LYS A 89 3.90 14.65 9.03
C LYS A 89 4.23 13.61 8.00
N GLY A 90 4.04 13.98 6.75
CA GLY A 90 4.40 13.13 5.64
C GLY A 90 5.20 13.82 4.55
N THR A 91 5.04 13.39 3.33
CA THR A 91 5.74 13.96 2.18
C THR A 91 4.75 14.40 1.12
N LYS A 92 5.17 15.37 0.32
CA LYS A 92 4.37 15.84 -0.82
C LYS A 92 4.11 14.73 -1.85
N ALA A 93 5.01 13.75 -1.96
CA ALA A 93 4.84 12.59 -2.84
C ALA A 93 3.66 11.72 -2.37
N ASN A 94 3.47 11.61 -1.06
CA ASN A 94 2.42 10.84 -0.40
C ASN A 94 1.23 11.70 0.04
N LYS A 95 1.12 12.93 -0.51
CA LYS A 95 0.05 13.90 -0.20
C LYS A 95 -0.11 14.17 1.30
N GLY A 96 1.01 14.35 2.01
CA GLY A 96 1.04 14.62 3.43
C GLY A 96 0.99 13.40 4.34
N CYS A 97 0.89 12.20 3.81
CA CYS A 97 0.91 11.01 4.67
C CYS A 97 2.33 10.46 4.87
N PRO A 98 2.63 9.93 6.08
CA PRO A 98 3.87 9.21 6.33
C PRO A 98 3.90 7.86 5.61
N ASP A 99 5.11 7.38 5.35
CA ASP A 99 5.45 6.07 4.80
C ASP A 99 6.74 5.67 5.51
N SER A 100 6.59 4.91 6.59
CA SER A 100 7.67 4.72 7.59
C SER A 100 8.77 3.78 7.11
N ASP A 101 8.46 2.82 6.24
CA ASP A 101 9.45 1.87 5.70
C ASP A 101 9.85 2.16 4.24
N GLY A 102 9.14 3.10 3.61
CA GLY A 102 9.49 3.61 2.28
C GLY A 102 9.13 2.68 1.12
N ASP A 103 8.13 1.84 1.27
CA ASP A 103 7.72 0.88 0.25
C ASP A 103 6.70 1.44 -0.77
N GLY A 104 6.21 2.67 -0.52
CA GLY A 104 5.25 3.36 -1.36
C GLY A 104 3.79 3.14 -0.97
N VAL A 105 3.55 2.45 0.14
CA VAL A 105 2.24 2.36 0.80
C VAL A 105 2.28 3.24 2.05
N VAL A 106 1.38 4.20 2.16
CA VAL A 106 1.36 5.09 3.33
C VAL A 106 0.91 4.33 4.57
N ASP A 107 1.45 4.70 5.75
CA ASP A 107 1.27 3.96 7.02
C ASP A 107 -0.20 3.64 7.34
N LYS A 108 -1.14 4.54 7.02
CA LYS A 108 -2.57 4.33 7.27
C LYS A 108 -3.20 3.23 6.41
N ASP A 109 -2.63 2.95 5.24
CA ASP A 109 -3.10 1.94 4.28
C ASP A 109 -2.23 0.69 4.30
N ASP A 110 -1.11 0.74 5.06
CA ASP A 110 -0.14 -0.32 5.21
C ASP A 110 -0.47 -1.22 6.42
N LYS A 111 -0.50 -2.52 6.20
CA LYS A 111 -0.66 -3.50 7.28
C LYS A 111 0.63 -3.80 8.03
N CYS A 112 1.77 -3.46 7.44
CA CYS A 112 3.11 -3.69 7.97
C CYS A 112 3.97 -2.42 7.95
N PRO A 113 3.57 -1.28 8.58
CA PRO A 113 4.17 0.04 8.38
C PRO A 113 5.65 0.18 8.75
N SER A 114 6.30 -0.86 9.17
CA SER A 114 7.71 -0.91 9.53
C SER A 114 8.49 -2.01 8.83
N THR A 115 7.86 -2.69 7.85
CA THR A 115 8.48 -3.80 7.13
C THR A 115 8.05 -3.78 5.70
N SER A 116 8.87 -3.21 4.86
CA SER A 116 8.64 -2.97 3.44
C SER A 116 8.15 -4.20 2.69
N GLY A 117 7.06 -4.04 1.96
CA GLY A 117 6.46 -5.06 1.11
C GLY A 117 5.72 -4.48 -0.09
N PRO A 118 5.20 -5.28 -0.99
CA PRO A 118 4.51 -4.77 -2.17
C PRO A 118 3.09 -4.28 -1.84
N ALA A 119 2.66 -3.23 -2.51
CA ALA A 119 1.29 -2.71 -2.42
C ALA A 119 0.22 -3.78 -2.72
N ALA A 120 0.55 -4.77 -3.55
CA ALA A 120 -0.32 -5.91 -3.84
C ALA A 120 -0.63 -6.79 -2.62
N ASN A 121 0.23 -6.71 -1.57
CA ASN A 121 0.03 -7.36 -0.28
C ASN A 121 -0.21 -6.34 0.84
N ASN A 122 -0.74 -5.15 0.51
CA ASN A 122 -1.01 -4.06 1.44
C ASN A 122 0.22 -3.66 2.27
N GLY A 123 1.38 -3.49 1.64
CA GLY A 123 2.61 -3.08 2.27
C GLY A 123 3.35 -4.18 3.04
N CYS A 124 2.80 -5.39 3.14
CA CYS A 124 3.49 -6.49 3.80
C CYS A 124 4.33 -7.31 2.84
N PRO A 125 5.49 -7.82 3.26
CA PRO A 125 6.19 -8.85 2.50
C PRO A 125 5.30 -10.08 2.31
N TRP A 126 5.47 -10.78 1.20
CA TRP A 126 4.82 -12.07 1.02
C TRP A 126 5.42 -13.08 2.02
N PRO A 127 4.59 -13.95 2.63
CA PRO A 127 5.11 -15.03 3.46
C PRO A 127 6.00 -15.97 2.63
N ASP A 128 6.98 -16.57 3.30
CA ASP A 128 7.86 -17.61 2.80
C ASP A 128 7.90 -18.69 3.89
N ARG A 129 7.09 -19.72 3.71
CA ARG A 129 6.72 -20.66 4.77
C ARG A 129 7.81 -21.68 5.06
N ASP A 130 8.51 -22.12 4.03
CA ASP A 130 9.60 -23.10 4.14
C ASP A 130 11.00 -22.45 4.19
N GLY A 131 11.09 -21.13 3.91
CA GLY A 131 12.31 -20.33 4.09
C GLY A 131 13.33 -20.48 2.96
N ASP A 132 12.91 -20.85 1.77
CA ASP A 132 13.81 -21.09 0.62
C ASP A 132 14.10 -19.82 -0.20
N SER A 133 13.53 -18.69 0.19
CA SER A 133 13.61 -17.38 -0.48
C SER A 133 12.74 -17.23 -1.74
N VAL A 134 11.80 -18.14 -1.95
CA VAL A 134 10.73 -18.02 -2.93
C VAL A 134 9.43 -17.75 -2.16
N PRO A 135 8.80 -16.58 -2.31
CA PRO A 135 7.57 -16.28 -1.58
C PRO A 135 6.42 -17.22 -1.95
N ASP A 136 5.58 -17.59 -0.95
CA ASP A 136 4.45 -18.52 -1.10
C ASP A 136 3.54 -18.23 -2.31
N ASN A 137 3.39 -16.97 -2.70
CA ASN A 137 2.51 -16.57 -3.80
C ASN A 137 3.04 -16.90 -5.19
N VAL A 138 4.33 -17.23 -5.31
CA VAL A 138 5.01 -17.61 -6.56
C VAL A 138 5.74 -18.95 -6.43
N ASP A 139 5.68 -19.55 -5.26
CA ASP A 139 6.27 -20.85 -4.96
C ASP A 139 5.31 -21.98 -5.39
N GLU A 140 5.82 -22.91 -6.20
CA GLU A 140 5.07 -24.11 -6.59
C GLU A 140 5.06 -25.18 -5.49
N CYS A 141 5.98 -25.08 -4.50
CA CYS A 141 6.11 -26.02 -3.39
C CYS A 141 6.18 -25.31 -2.01
N PRO A 142 5.20 -24.51 -1.59
CA PRO A 142 5.28 -23.57 -0.46
C PRO A 142 5.54 -24.18 0.93
N ASP A 143 5.58 -25.49 1.04
CA ASP A 143 5.81 -26.22 2.29
C ASP A 143 7.09 -27.08 2.23
N VAL A 144 7.85 -27.04 1.11
CA VAL A 144 9.01 -27.89 0.88
C VAL A 144 10.11 -27.09 0.18
N ALA A 145 11.08 -26.64 0.95
CA ALA A 145 12.16 -25.78 0.49
C ALA A 145 12.89 -26.32 -0.75
N GLY A 146 13.00 -25.48 -1.76
CA GLY A 146 13.62 -25.84 -3.02
C GLY A 146 14.61 -24.80 -3.54
N THR A 147 14.56 -24.48 -4.80
CA THR A 147 15.45 -23.49 -5.40
C THR A 147 14.67 -22.46 -6.21
N VAL A 148 15.17 -21.22 -6.26
CA VAL A 148 14.62 -20.17 -7.12
C VAL A 148 14.59 -20.60 -8.59
N ALA A 149 15.57 -21.40 -9.02
CA ALA A 149 15.66 -21.90 -10.40
C ALA A 149 14.53 -22.89 -10.74
N ASN A 150 13.99 -23.57 -9.75
CA ASN A 150 12.89 -24.53 -9.88
C ASN A 150 11.59 -24.05 -9.21
N ASN A 151 11.36 -22.71 -9.21
CA ASN A 151 10.16 -22.05 -8.67
C ASN A 151 9.82 -22.50 -7.23
N GLY A 152 10.82 -22.59 -6.34
CA GLY A 152 10.64 -23.02 -4.96
C GLY A 152 10.53 -24.52 -4.75
N CYS A 153 10.56 -25.33 -5.81
CA CYS A 153 10.53 -26.78 -5.64
C CYS A 153 11.95 -27.39 -5.58
N PRO A 154 12.12 -28.48 -4.82
CA PRO A 154 13.39 -29.19 -4.79
C PRO A 154 13.67 -29.88 -6.14
N GLU A 155 14.95 -29.95 -6.52
CA GLU A 155 15.40 -30.66 -7.72
C GLU A 155 15.71 -32.11 -7.39
N VAL A 156 15.26 -33.03 -8.27
CA VAL A 156 15.60 -34.47 -8.16
C VAL A 156 17.05 -34.67 -8.52
N THR A 157 17.88 -35.00 -7.54
CA THR A 157 19.29 -35.25 -7.76
C THR A 157 19.56 -36.68 -8.30
N ILE A 158 20.79 -36.90 -8.81
CA ILE A 158 21.22 -38.22 -9.26
C ILE A 158 21.20 -39.24 -8.12
N GLU A 159 21.49 -38.80 -6.90
CA GLU A 159 21.46 -39.62 -5.70
C GLU A 159 20.06 -40.13 -5.40
N ILE A 160 19.06 -39.24 -5.46
CA ILE A 160 17.63 -39.61 -5.30
C ILE A 160 17.18 -40.56 -6.38
N MET A 161 17.55 -40.33 -7.64
CA MET A 161 17.25 -41.24 -8.75
C MET A 161 17.86 -42.62 -8.51
N ASN A 162 19.10 -42.68 -8.06
CA ASN A 162 19.76 -43.96 -7.72
C ASN A 162 19.04 -44.66 -6.56
N GLN A 163 18.65 -43.93 -5.52
CA GLN A 163 17.91 -44.48 -4.38
C GLN A 163 16.57 -45.05 -4.80
N LEU A 164 15.78 -44.33 -5.61
CA LEU A 164 14.54 -44.83 -6.18
C LEU A 164 14.76 -46.10 -7.00
N ASN A 165 15.79 -46.16 -7.82
CA ASN A 165 16.15 -47.31 -8.59
C ASN A 165 16.54 -48.51 -7.71
N GLU A 166 17.23 -48.29 -6.60
CA GLU A 166 17.54 -49.39 -5.69
C GLU A 166 16.28 -49.92 -4.98
N TYR A 167 15.39 -49.04 -4.52
CA TYR A 167 14.11 -49.46 -3.93
C TYR A 167 13.25 -50.23 -4.95
N SER A 168 13.18 -49.78 -6.20
CA SER A 168 12.38 -50.43 -7.25
C SER A 168 12.79 -51.88 -7.48
N LYS A 169 14.09 -52.22 -7.39
CA LYS A 169 14.61 -53.58 -7.54
C LYS A 169 14.15 -54.53 -6.43
N THR A 170 13.69 -54.00 -5.29
CA THR A 170 13.21 -54.80 -4.14
C THR A 170 11.72 -55.07 -4.18
N ILE A 171 11.01 -54.56 -5.18
CA ILE A 171 9.57 -54.79 -5.34
C ILE A 171 9.35 -56.16 -5.97
N LEU A 172 8.78 -57.06 -5.20
CA LEU A 172 8.54 -58.46 -5.60
C LEU A 172 7.06 -58.71 -5.76
N PHE A 173 6.70 -59.54 -6.73
CA PHE A 173 5.35 -60.01 -6.99
C PHE A 173 5.18 -61.48 -6.59
N ASP A 174 3.97 -61.88 -6.28
CA ASP A 174 3.63 -63.28 -6.12
C ASP A 174 3.76 -64.02 -7.47
N TYR A 175 4.11 -65.29 -7.38
CA TYR A 175 4.28 -66.09 -8.60
C TYR A 175 2.95 -66.16 -9.39
N ASP A 176 3.03 -65.85 -10.70
CA ASP A 176 1.88 -65.85 -11.64
C ASP A 176 0.73 -64.88 -11.19
N LYS A 177 1.04 -63.78 -10.51
CA LYS A 177 0.06 -62.80 -10.02
C LYS A 177 0.59 -61.40 -10.16
N ALA A 178 -0.34 -60.43 -10.27
CA ALA A 178 -0.04 -59.02 -10.19
C ALA A 178 -0.05 -58.48 -8.70
N THR A 179 -0.06 -59.38 -7.72
CA THR A 179 -0.08 -59.05 -6.32
C THR A 179 1.32 -58.81 -5.80
N ILE A 180 1.57 -57.64 -5.23
CA ILE A 180 2.84 -57.27 -4.59
C ILE A 180 2.96 -58.03 -3.27
N ARG A 181 4.12 -58.58 -2.99
CA ARG A 181 4.41 -59.28 -1.75
C ARG A 181 4.52 -58.29 -0.59
N GLN A 182 4.06 -58.73 0.60
CA GLN A 182 4.06 -57.90 1.80
C GLN A 182 5.44 -57.37 2.19
N GLU A 183 6.50 -58.12 1.94
CA GLU A 183 7.89 -57.70 2.18
C GLU A 183 8.33 -56.47 1.37
N SER A 184 7.64 -56.19 0.25
CA SER A 184 7.92 -55.03 -0.61
C SER A 184 7.22 -53.74 -0.17
N TYR A 185 6.26 -53.81 0.78
CA TYR A 185 5.51 -52.61 1.19
C TYR A 185 6.41 -51.53 1.86
N GLY A 186 7.47 -51.93 2.54
CA GLY A 186 8.44 -50.97 3.10
C GLY A 186 9.16 -50.16 2.02
N ALA A 187 9.57 -50.81 0.94
CA ALA A 187 10.20 -50.13 -0.20
C ALA A 187 9.21 -49.22 -0.93
N LEU A 188 7.96 -49.67 -1.13
CA LEU A 188 6.90 -48.83 -1.71
C LEU A 188 6.62 -47.60 -0.86
N GLN A 189 6.60 -47.72 0.47
CA GLN A 189 6.43 -46.57 1.35
C GLN A 189 7.59 -45.60 1.20
N SER A 190 8.85 -46.08 1.21
CA SER A 190 10.02 -45.23 1.00
C SER A 190 9.98 -44.51 -0.36
N ILE A 191 9.59 -45.18 -1.44
CA ILE A 191 9.40 -44.56 -2.74
C ILE A 191 8.33 -43.45 -2.68
N THR A 192 7.19 -43.76 -2.03
CA THR A 192 6.09 -42.81 -1.90
C THR A 192 6.49 -41.58 -1.10
N ASP A 193 7.29 -41.75 -0.05
CA ASP A 193 7.75 -40.64 0.80
C ASP A 193 8.73 -39.75 0.03
N ILE A 194 9.67 -40.33 -0.71
CA ILE A 194 10.54 -39.59 -1.64
C ILE A 194 9.72 -38.83 -2.68
N MET A 195 8.73 -39.45 -3.33
CA MET A 195 7.91 -38.79 -4.36
C MET A 195 7.12 -37.60 -3.81
N LYS A 196 6.76 -37.61 -2.52
CA LYS A 196 6.11 -36.47 -1.84
C LYS A 196 7.04 -35.30 -1.59
N GLU A 197 8.33 -35.54 -1.42
CA GLU A 197 9.35 -34.49 -1.26
C GLU A 197 9.64 -33.76 -2.58
N TYR A 198 9.21 -34.33 -3.72
CA TYR A 198 9.43 -33.78 -5.06
C TYR A 198 8.11 -33.64 -5.83
N PRO A 199 7.17 -32.83 -5.36
CA PRO A 199 5.81 -32.77 -5.90
C PRO A 199 5.72 -32.25 -7.34
N SER A 200 6.70 -31.46 -7.78
CA SER A 200 6.80 -30.97 -9.18
C SER A 200 7.46 -31.97 -10.14
N ALA A 201 8.06 -33.05 -9.62
CA ALA A 201 8.74 -34.03 -10.46
C ALA A 201 7.78 -35.03 -11.10
N ASN A 202 8.04 -35.39 -12.36
CA ASN A 202 7.32 -36.43 -13.05
C ASN A 202 8.09 -37.75 -12.96
N PHE A 203 7.50 -38.74 -12.32
CA PHE A 203 8.07 -40.07 -12.21
C PHE A 203 7.36 -41.04 -13.14
N VAL A 204 8.14 -41.86 -13.87
CA VAL A 204 7.61 -42.96 -14.67
C VAL A 204 7.93 -44.27 -13.95
N ILE A 205 6.90 -45.06 -13.68
CA ILE A 205 7.02 -46.38 -13.06
C ILE A 205 6.80 -47.44 -14.16
N GLU A 206 7.79 -48.27 -14.42
CA GLU A 206 7.73 -49.36 -15.38
C GLU A 206 7.89 -50.69 -14.67
N GLY A 207 6.99 -51.62 -14.98
CA GLY A 207 7.07 -53.02 -14.52
C GLY A 207 7.56 -53.90 -15.63
N HIS A 208 8.55 -54.72 -15.34
CA HIS A 208 9.10 -55.68 -16.31
C HIS A 208 8.93 -57.11 -15.79
N THR A 209 8.61 -58.03 -16.67
CA THR A 209 8.65 -59.47 -16.38
C THR A 209 10.10 -59.96 -16.46
N ASP A 210 10.39 -61.12 -15.82
CA ASP A 210 11.67 -61.79 -16.03
C ASP A 210 11.80 -62.39 -17.45
N ASP A 211 12.98 -62.83 -17.80
CA ASP A 211 13.29 -63.44 -19.10
C ASP A 211 12.92 -64.94 -19.18
N ARG A 212 12.24 -65.45 -18.15
CA ARG A 212 11.82 -66.84 -18.08
C ARG A 212 10.40 -66.98 -18.65
N GLY A 213 10.22 -67.84 -19.64
CA GLY A 213 8.93 -68.09 -20.25
C GLY A 213 8.89 -67.72 -21.75
N ARG A 214 7.71 -67.81 -22.33
CA ARG A 214 7.48 -67.36 -23.72
C ARG A 214 7.01 -65.93 -23.73
N ASP A 215 7.43 -65.12 -24.69
CA ASP A 215 7.03 -63.72 -24.82
C ASP A 215 5.51 -63.53 -24.77
N ALA A 216 4.73 -64.43 -25.39
CA ALA A 216 3.27 -64.39 -25.37
C ALA A 216 2.66 -64.58 -23.96
N TYR A 217 3.41 -65.16 -23.02
CA TYR A 217 3.01 -65.34 -21.62
C TYR A 217 3.38 -64.10 -20.79
N ASN A 218 4.55 -63.55 -21.05
CA ASN A 218 5.12 -62.43 -20.35
C ASN A 218 4.49 -61.07 -20.71
N LEU A 219 3.78 -60.97 -21.83
CA LEU A 219 3.10 -59.77 -22.33
C LEU A 219 1.59 -59.71 -21.95
N LYS A 220 1.11 -60.58 -21.10
CA LYS A 220 -0.27 -60.55 -20.58
C LYS A 220 -0.39 -59.73 -19.28
#